data_0ba7e09332bcec396080b64d1d80e619
#
_entry.id   0ba7e09332bcec396080b64d1d80e619
#
_cell.length_a   1.000
_cell.length_b   1.000
_cell.length_c   1.000
_cell.angle_alpha   90.00
_cell.angle_beta   90.00
_cell.angle_gamma   90.00
#
_symmetry.space_group_name_H-M   'P 1'
#
loop_
_entity.id
_entity.type
_entity.pdbx_description
1 polymer ?
#
loop_
_entity_poly.entity_id
_entity_poly.type
_entity_poly.pdbx_seq_one_letter_code
_entity_poly.pdbx_strand_id
1 'polypeptide(L)'
;MEFPVDVWLRGDNHATTELIAPVMREPQAWTDGDVADVLIGMLRAIDRAGHPDASADRPIGLLGFSWIVNPFESGGVVIAIEMTLGAVVAGPFDVPESVLTGMIQSAIDKWKSEEVEKWRSKSGVDKSKSSSRVH
;
A
#
# COMPACT_ATOMS: atom_id res chain seq x y z
N MET A 1 -6.24 -13.21 -7.34
CA MET A 1 -7.35 -13.03 -6.41
C MET A 1 -7.95 -11.63 -6.56
N GLU A 2 -9.24 -11.58 -6.75
CA GLU A 2 -9.96 -10.32 -6.92
C GLU A 2 -10.68 -9.97 -5.63
N PHE A 3 -10.69 -8.69 -5.27
CA PHE A 3 -11.38 -8.24 -4.05
C PHE A 3 -11.87 -6.80 -4.22
N PRO A 4 -12.91 -6.42 -3.46
CA PRO A 4 -13.44 -5.06 -3.56
C PRO A 4 -12.60 -4.06 -2.78
N VAL A 5 -12.54 -2.85 -3.31
CA VAL A 5 -12.03 -1.70 -2.58
C VAL A 5 -13.08 -0.60 -2.63
N ASP A 6 -13.30 0.03 -1.49
CA ASP A 6 -14.19 1.17 -1.39
C ASP A 6 -13.33 2.42 -1.28
N VAL A 7 -13.60 3.39 -2.13
CA VAL A 7 -12.83 4.63 -2.21
C VAL A 7 -13.70 5.81 -1.85
N TRP A 8 -13.26 6.60 -0.86
CA TRP A 8 -13.91 7.86 -0.50
C TRP A 8 -12.95 8.99 -0.78
N LEU A 9 -13.28 9.86 -1.73
CA LEU A 9 -12.51 11.07 -1.93
C LEU A 9 -12.95 12.11 -0.90
N ARG A 10 -12.00 12.94 -0.47
CA ARG A 10 -12.30 13.98 0.51
C ARG A 10 -13.38 14.92 -0.04
N GLY A 11 -14.42 15.12 0.75
CA GLY A 11 -15.55 15.94 0.35
C GLY A 11 -16.71 15.19 -0.27
N ASP A 12 -16.52 13.93 -0.62
CA ASP A 12 -17.61 13.11 -1.15
C ASP A 12 -18.46 12.52 -0.03
N ASN A 13 -19.74 12.32 -0.31
CA ASN A 13 -20.67 11.80 0.67
C ASN A 13 -20.79 10.28 0.66
N HIS A 14 -20.24 9.63 -0.34
CA HIS A 14 -20.36 8.18 -0.47
C HIS A 14 -19.13 7.59 -1.15
N ALA A 15 -18.95 6.29 -0.93
CA ALA A 15 -17.84 5.56 -1.51
C ALA A 15 -18.16 5.08 -2.91
N THR A 16 -17.12 4.90 -3.70
CA THR A 16 -17.20 4.20 -4.97
C THR A 16 -16.48 2.86 -4.78
N THR A 17 -17.13 1.78 -5.19
CA THR A 17 -16.56 0.44 -5.05
C THR A 17 -16.04 -0.06 -6.39
N GLU A 18 -14.83 -0.62 -6.39
CA GLU A 18 -14.32 -1.29 -7.58
C GLU A 18 -13.62 -2.58 -7.17
N LEU A 19 -13.48 -3.49 -8.12
CA LEU A 19 -12.75 -4.73 -7.90
C LEU A 19 -11.33 -4.57 -8.41
N ILE A 20 -10.36 -5.01 -7.63
CA ILE A 20 -8.96 -5.02 -8.07
C ILE A 20 -8.38 -6.41 -7.87
N ALA A 21 -7.34 -6.74 -8.60
CA ALA A 21 -6.71 -8.05 -8.54
C ALA A 21 -5.19 -7.89 -8.63
N PRO A 22 -4.57 -7.23 -7.64
CA PRO A 22 -3.13 -6.95 -7.70
C PRO A 22 -2.25 -8.16 -7.45
N VAL A 23 -2.80 -9.23 -6.87
CA VAL A 23 -2.05 -10.45 -6.55
C VAL A 23 -2.85 -11.67 -6.94
N MET A 24 -2.14 -12.77 -7.18
CA MET A 24 -2.79 -14.01 -7.60
C MET A 24 -3.09 -14.95 -6.44
N ARG A 25 -2.30 -14.88 -5.37
CA ARG A 25 -2.48 -15.78 -4.22
C ARG A 25 -3.63 -15.38 -3.34
N GLU A 26 -4.22 -16.38 -2.68
CA GLU A 26 -5.22 -16.10 -1.65
C GLU A 26 -4.55 -15.55 -0.39
N PRO A 27 -5.27 -14.80 0.47
CA PRO A 27 -4.66 -14.13 1.61
C PRO A 27 -3.87 -15.03 2.55
N GLN A 28 -4.27 -16.29 2.71
CA GLN A 28 -3.57 -17.22 3.59
C GLN A 28 -2.16 -17.55 3.08
N ALA A 29 -1.89 -17.31 1.80
CA ALA A 29 -0.61 -17.59 1.17
C ALA A 29 0.18 -16.32 0.82
N TRP A 30 -0.28 -15.16 1.24
CA TRP A 30 0.40 -13.90 0.92
C TRP A 30 1.78 -13.83 1.55
N THR A 31 2.71 -13.29 0.77
CA THR A 31 4.04 -12.89 1.24
C THR A 31 4.04 -11.39 1.51
N ASP A 32 5.13 -10.88 2.08
CA ASP A 32 5.29 -9.44 2.26
C ASP A 32 5.21 -8.71 0.92
N GLY A 33 5.76 -9.31 -0.14
CA GLY A 33 5.68 -8.75 -1.49
C GLY A 33 4.27 -8.68 -2.02
N ASP A 34 3.46 -9.71 -1.74
CA ASP A 34 2.04 -9.70 -2.12
C ASP A 34 1.30 -8.59 -1.39
N VAL A 35 1.59 -8.41 -0.10
CA VAL A 35 0.95 -7.35 0.68
C VAL A 35 1.35 -5.97 0.15
N ALA A 36 2.62 -5.79 -0.25
CA ALA A 36 3.04 -4.55 -0.89
C ALA A 36 2.22 -4.27 -2.14
N ASP A 37 1.97 -5.30 -2.96
CA ASP A 37 1.17 -5.14 -4.17
C ASP A 37 -0.30 -4.81 -3.85
N VAL A 38 -0.84 -5.38 -2.78
CA VAL A 38 -2.19 -5.05 -2.32
C VAL A 38 -2.27 -3.57 -1.93
N LEU A 39 -1.31 -3.09 -1.15
CA LEU A 39 -1.28 -1.69 -0.74
C LEU A 39 -1.15 -0.75 -1.95
N ILE A 40 -0.26 -1.09 -2.88
CA ILE A 40 -0.10 -0.30 -4.11
C ILE A 40 -1.39 -0.30 -4.92
N GLY A 41 -2.06 -1.44 -5.02
CA GLY A 41 -3.35 -1.53 -5.71
C GLY A 41 -4.40 -0.63 -5.09
N MET A 42 -4.45 -0.57 -3.75
CA MET A 42 -5.36 0.33 -3.05
C MET A 42 -5.03 1.79 -3.32
N LEU A 43 -3.75 2.14 -3.25
CA LEU A 43 -3.32 3.51 -3.50
C LEU A 43 -3.57 3.93 -4.95
N ARG A 44 -3.40 3.00 -5.90
CA ARG A 44 -3.75 3.29 -7.30
C ARG A 44 -5.23 3.52 -7.49
N ALA A 45 -6.07 2.79 -6.74
CA ALA A 45 -7.51 2.94 -6.84
C ALA A 45 -7.94 4.36 -6.44
N ILE A 46 -7.44 4.86 -5.31
CA ILE A 46 -7.78 6.21 -4.89
C ILE A 46 -7.14 7.26 -5.81
N ASP A 47 -5.95 7.00 -6.33
CA ASP A 47 -5.30 7.90 -7.27
C ASP A 47 -6.12 8.03 -8.56
N ARG A 48 -6.61 6.91 -9.10
CA ARG A 48 -7.46 6.94 -10.29
C ARG A 48 -8.73 7.73 -10.05
N ALA A 49 -9.34 7.54 -8.88
CA ALA A 49 -10.58 8.23 -8.54
C ALA A 49 -10.38 9.74 -8.43
N GLY A 50 -9.26 10.16 -7.85
CA GLY A 50 -8.97 11.57 -7.63
C GLY A 50 -8.34 12.28 -8.82
N HIS A 51 -7.73 11.52 -9.74
CA HIS A 51 -7.02 12.07 -10.90
C HIS A 51 -7.35 11.25 -12.15
N PRO A 52 -8.62 11.27 -12.60
CA PRO A 52 -9.04 10.38 -13.70
C PRO A 52 -8.32 10.64 -15.02
N ASP A 53 -7.78 11.84 -15.21
CA ASP A 53 -7.08 12.19 -16.44
C ASP A 53 -5.57 11.95 -16.36
N ALA A 54 -5.06 11.51 -15.23
CA ALA A 54 -3.64 11.25 -15.08
C ALA A 54 -3.26 9.91 -15.70
N SER A 55 -1.98 9.74 -16.02
CA SER A 55 -1.47 8.48 -16.54
C SER A 55 -1.64 7.37 -15.52
N ALA A 56 -2.11 6.21 -15.97
CA ALA A 56 -2.25 5.02 -15.12
C ALA A 56 -0.89 4.46 -14.69
N ASP A 57 0.18 4.87 -15.37
CA ASP A 57 1.53 4.37 -15.08
C ASP A 57 2.31 5.20 -14.08
N ARG A 58 1.65 6.18 -13.46
CA ARG A 58 2.33 6.99 -12.45
C ARG A 58 2.87 6.12 -11.33
N PRO A 59 4.11 6.37 -10.89
CA PRO A 59 4.66 5.59 -9.77
C PRO A 59 3.88 5.82 -8.49
N ILE A 60 3.69 4.74 -7.74
CA ILE A 60 3.02 4.78 -6.43
C ILE A 60 4.03 4.29 -5.40
N GLY A 61 4.24 5.08 -4.35
CA GLY A 61 5.13 4.71 -3.27
C GLY A 61 4.37 4.38 -2.00
N LEU A 62 4.97 3.60 -1.12
CA LEU A 62 4.36 3.23 0.17
C LEU A 62 4.69 4.28 1.22
N LEU A 63 4.23 5.50 0.97
CA LEU A 63 4.44 6.64 1.88
C LEU A 63 3.27 7.61 1.76
N GLY A 64 3.15 8.51 2.72
CA GLY A 64 2.16 9.57 2.66
C GLY A 64 0.77 9.11 3.07
N PHE A 65 0.67 8.03 3.82
CA PHE A 65 -0.64 7.54 4.28
C PHE A 65 -0.52 6.95 5.68
N SER A 66 -1.65 6.89 6.37
CA SER A 66 -1.78 6.12 7.59
C SER A 66 -2.64 4.90 7.29
N TRP A 67 -2.48 3.85 8.09
CA TRP A 67 -3.18 2.59 7.83
C TRP A 67 -3.55 1.89 9.12
N ILE A 68 -4.58 1.03 9.03
CA ILE A 68 -5.02 0.22 10.15
C ILE A 68 -5.61 -1.08 9.59
N VAL A 69 -5.49 -2.15 10.35
CA VAL A 69 -6.15 -3.42 10.06
C VAL A 69 -7.22 -3.61 11.12
N ASN A 70 -8.46 -3.77 10.69
CA ASN A 70 -9.59 -3.92 11.60
C ASN A 70 -10.35 -5.21 11.36
N PRO A 71 -10.82 -5.88 12.42
CA PRO A 71 -11.74 -7.01 12.25
C PRO A 71 -13.01 -6.54 11.56
N PHE A 72 -13.57 -7.40 10.70
CA PHE A 72 -14.83 -7.15 10.03
C PHE A 72 -15.91 -7.96 10.72
N GLU A 73 -17.07 -7.38 10.97
CA GLU A 73 -18.07 -8.04 11.80
C GLU A 73 -18.60 -9.36 11.24
N SER A 74 -18.58 -9.55 9.93
CA SER A 74 -19.01 -10.82 9.33
C SER A 74 -17.85 -11.80 9.14
N GLY A 75 -16.68 -11.48 9.67
CA GLY A 75 -15.50 -12.34 9.58
C GLY A 75 -14.42 -11.75 8.73
N GLY A 76 -13.16 -12.13 9.01
CA GLY A 76 -12.01 -11.61 8.32
C GLY A 76 -11.61 -10.24 8.81
N VAL A 77 -10.69 -9.61 8.09
CA VAL A 77 -10.15 -8.28 8.44
C VAL A 77 -10.13 -7.40 7.21
N VAL A 78 -10.24 -6.10 7.42
CA VAL A 78 -10.12 -5.11 6.34
C VAL A 78 -8.86 -4.28 6.57
N ILE A 79 -8.27 -3.80 5.47
CA ILE A 79 -7.20 -2.81 5.51
C ILE A 79 -7.82 -1.46 5.18
N ALA A 80 -7.61 -0.48 6.03
CA ALA A 80 -8.07 0.89 5.79
C ALA A 80 -6.84 1.79 5.67
N ILE A 81 -6.82 2.60 4.61
CA ILE A 81 -5.76 3.58 4.37
C ILE A 81 -6.39 4.95 4.31
N GLU A 82 -5.74 5.93 4.94
CA GLU A 82 -6.17 7.32 4.89
C GLU A 82 -5.02 8.19 4.44
N MET A 83 -5.31 9.15 3.59
CA MET A 83 -4.33 10.07 3.07
C MET A 83 -5.02 11.40 2.74
N THR A 84 -4.25 12.38 2.29
CA THR A 84 -4.80 13.72 1.98
C THR A 84 -5.94 13.66 0.98
N LEU A 85 -5.85 12.80 -0.02
CA LEU A 85 -6.84 12.68 -1.08
C LEU A 85 -8.15 12.07 -0.59
N GLY A 86 -8.11 11.23 0.44
CA GLY A 86 -9.29 10.56 0.98
C GLY A 86 -8.92 9.27 1.68
N ALA A 87 -9.78 8.28 1.58
CA ALA A 87 -9.60 6.98 2.22
C ALA A 87 -9.93 5.84 1.28
N VAL A 88 -9.32 4.70 1.51
CA VAL A 88 -9.63 3.49 0.75
C VAL A 88 -9.63 2.29 1.70
N VAL A 89 -10.61 1.41 1.55
CA VAL A 89 -10.75 0.23 2.41
C VAL A 89 -10.85 -1.00 1.51
N ALA A 90 -10.08 -2.02 1.83
CA ALA A 90 -10.04 -3.26 1.08
C ALA A 90 -10.37 -4.46 1.96
N GLY A 91 -11.04 -5.44 1.40
CA GLY A 91 -11.36 -6.69 2.07
C GLY A 91 -12.86 -6.92 2.15
N PRO A 92 -13.32 -7.83 3.03
CA PRO A 92 -12.54 -8.49 4.08
C PRO A 92 -11.64 -9.62 3.56
N PHE A 93 -10.55 -9.84 4.26
CA PHE A 93 -9.58 -10.91 3.94
C PHE A 93 -9.57 -11.94 5.06
N ASP A 94 -9.53 -13.21 4.69
CA ASP A 94 -9.52 -14.30 5.67
C ASP A 94 -8.09 -14.59 6.12
N VAL A 95 -7.61 -13.76 7.02
CA VAL A 95 -6.26 -13.87 7.58
C VAL A 95 -6.28 -13.24 8.97
N PRO A 96 -5.49 -13.75 9.93
CA PRO A 96 -5.46 -13.14 11.27
C PRO A 96 -4.95 -11.69 11.24
N GLU A 97 -5.57 -10.86 12.05
CA GLU A 97 -5.22 -9.44 12.13
C GLU A 97 -3.75 -9.21 12.40
N SER A 98 -3.18 -9.94 13.37
CA SER A 98 -1.78 -9.76 13.75
C SER A 98 -0.82 -10.15 12.63
N VAL A 99 -1.18 -11.16 11.85
CA VAL A 99 -0.36 -11.62 10.72
C VAL A 99 -0.34 -10.55 9.63
N LEU A 100 -1.51 -10.05 9.27
CA LEU A 100 -1.60 -9.03 8.23
C LEU A 100 -0.92 -7.73 8.65
N THR A 101 -1.12 -7.31 9.90
CA THR A 101 -0.47 -6.12 10.44
C THR A 101 1.06 -6.23 10.32
N GLY A 102 1.61 -7.38 10.70
CA GLY A 102 3.05 -7.62 10.61
C GLY A 102 3.56 -7.57 9.17
N MET A 103 2.81 -8.14 8.25
CA MET A 103 3.20 -8.14 6.83
C MET A 103 3.14 -6.73 6.23
N ILE A 104 2.15 -5.92 6.61
CA ILE A 104 2.08 -4.54 6.14
C ILE A 104 3.28 -3.75 6.64
N GLN A 105 3.59 -3.89 7.92
CA GLN A 105 4.74 -3.18 8.49
C GLN A 105 6.04 -3.59 7.79
N SER A 106 6.23 -4.88 7.56
CA SER A 106 7.40 -5.39 6.84
C SER A 106 7.47 -4.88 5.41
N ALA A 107 6.35 -4.85 4.72
CA ALA A 107 6.29 -4.36 3.33
C ALA A 107 6.67 -2.89 3.25
N ILE A 108 6.16 -2.07 4.17
CA ILE A 108 6.48 -0.64 4.21
C ILE A 108 7.95 -0.43 4.54
N ASP A 109 8.46 -1.13 5.53
CA ASP A 109 9.87 -1.00 5.94
C ASP A 109 10.82 -1.39 4.81
N LYS A 110 10.49 -2.48 4.12
CA LYS A 110 11.28 -2.94 2.99
C LYS A 110 11.28 -1.93 1.85
N TRP A 111 10.11 -1.38 1.55
CA TRP A 111 10.00 -0.36 0.51
C TRP A 111 10.86 0.85 0.83
N LYS A 112 10.82 1.33 2.07
CA LYS A 112 11.62 2.46 2.52
C LYS A 112 13.10 2.19 2.37
N SER A 113 13.55 1.00 2.75
CA SER A 113 14.96 0.61 2.61
C SER A 113 15.40 0.62 1.15
N GLU A 114 14.57 0.08 0.27
CA GLU A 114 14.87 0.03 -1.17
C GLU A 114 14.92 1.43 -1.78
N GLU A 115 14.05 2.32 -1.34
CA GLU A 115 14.06 3.71 -1.82
C GLU A 115 15.30 4.46 -1.39
N VAL A 116 15.76 4.24 -0.17
CA VAL A 116 16.99 4.85 0.31
C VAL A 116 18.18 4.38 -0.54
N GLU A 117 18.24 3.09 -0.87
CA GLU A 117 19.29 2.55 -1.71
C GLU A 117 19.27 3.15 -3.11
N LYS A 118 18.08 3.28 -3.69
CA LYS A 118 17.93 3.90 -5.00
C LYS A 118 18.39 5.34 -4.99
N TRP A 119 18.02 6.06 -3.97
CA TRP A 119 18.41 7.46 -3.84
C TRP A 119 19.92 7.59 -3.75
N ARG A 120 20.59 6.73 -2.99
CA ARG A 120 22.03 6.73 -2.88
C ARG A 120 22.70 6.52 -4.24
N SER A 121 22.22 5.54 -4.96
CA SER A 121 22.76 5.25 -6.30
C SER A 121 22.59 6.44 -7.23
N LYS A 122 21.41 7.04 -7.24
CA LYS A 122 21.12 8.15 -8.13
C LYS A 122 21.91 9.40 -7.81
N SER A 123 22.16 9.65 -6.53
CA SER A 123 22.87 10.84 -6.11
C SER A 123 24.37 10.72 -6.36
N GLY A 124 24.86 9.55 -6.73
CA GLY A 124 26.27 9.33 -6.96
C GLY A 124 27.10 9.23 -5.68
N VAL A 125 26.45 9.01 -4.55
CA VAL A 125 27.18 8.84 -3.30
C VAL A 125 27.95 7.53 -3.34
N ASP A 126 29.26 7.64 -3.16
CA ASP A 126 30.12 6.47 -3.14
C ASP A 126 30.15 5.91 -1.72
N LYS A 127 29.70 4.68 -1.57
CA LYS A 127 29.64 4.05 -0.26
C LYS A 127 31.00 3.94 0.41
N SER A 128 32.04 3.70 -0.36
CA SER A 128 33.38 3.58 0.22
C SER A 128 33.86 4.89 0.76
N LYS A 129 33.50 5.99 0.15
CA LYS A 129 33.85 7.30 0.64
C LYS A 129 33.01 7.70 1.82
N SER A 130 31.71 7.46 1.73
CA SER A 130 30.82 7.88 2.78
C SER A 130 31.05 7.13 4.07
N SER A 131 31.53 5.91 4.00
CA SER A 131 31.78 5.14 5.20
C SER A 131 32.94 5.67 6.02
N SER A 132 33.81 6.41 5.42
CA SER A 132 34.95 6.92 6.14
C SER A 132 34.63 8.18 6.92
N ARG A 133 33.53 8.80 6.63
CA ARG A 133 33.19 9.98 7.29
C ARG A 133 31.98 9.95 7.90
N VAL A 134 31.81 9.47 7.82
CA VAL A 134 30.89 9.64 8.33
C VAL A 134 30.73 9.55 9.16
N HIS A 135 31.22 9.65 9.03
CA HIS A 135 31.19 9.47 9.68
C HIS A 135 30.80 9.77 10.00
#